data_30f91aa6cbd2f06c91e05560c874cf87
#
_entry.id   30f91aa6cbd2f06c91e05560c874cf87
#
_cell.length_a   1.000
_cell.length_b   1.000
_cell.length_c   1.000
_cell.angle_alpha   90.00
_cell.angle_beta   90.00
_cell.angle_gamma   90.00
#
_symmetry.space_group_name_H-M   'P 1'
#
loop_
_entity.id
_entity.type
_entity.pdbx_description
1 polymer ?
#
loop_
_entity_poly.entity_id
_entity_poly.type
_entity_poly.pdbx_seq_one_letter_code
_entity_poly.pdbx_strand_id
1 'polypeptide(L)'
;MASRGMLVRRLASVETLGSTTVICTGKTGTLTRGEFQMTRHLALAPALSEQDVLEASVLACERHPTDAMERAIGAYAAARGVSPANLDARWTLVRDYDFDSVGKHMSHVWHALDDGGYMVAAKGALEGILAHSRLDESARSAAVEANSRLAAQGLRVLALAGKRMDQLGADRDADERDLTLAGFVTFLDEP
;
A
#
# COMPACT_ATOMS: atom_id res chain seq x y z
N MET A 1 -10.32 -6.41 -38.36
CA MET A 1 -10.12 -6.83 -36.96
C MET A 1 -8.62 -7.09 -36.67
N ALA A 2 -7.91 -7.95 -37.39
CA ALA A 2 -6.48 -8.19 -37.18
C ALA A 2 -5.62 -6.91 -37.27
N SER A 3 -5.95 -5.98 -38.17
CA SER A 3 -5.27 -4.68 -38.30
C SER A 3 -5.46 -3.73 -37.10
N ARG A 4 -6.35 -4.07 -36.16
CA ARG A 4 -6.58 -3.35 -34.88
C ARG A 4 -6.14 -4.18 -33.66
N GLY A 5 -5.23 -5.16 -33.84
CA GLY A 5 -4.69 -5.98 -32.76
C GLY A 5 -5.64 -7.03 -32.17
N MET A 6 -6.82 -7.26 -32.79
CA MET A 6 -7.77 -8.25 -32.30
C MET A 6 -7.69 -9.54 -33.09
N LEU A 7 -7.36 -10.66 -32.42
CA LEU A 7 -7.38 -12.00 -32.99
C LEU A 7 -8.62 -12.76 -32.49
N VAL A 8 -9.50 -13.14 -33.44
CA VAL A 8 -10.70 -13.93 -33.12
C VAL A 8 -10.51 -15.37 -33.60
N ARG A 9 -10.59 -16.34 -32.70
CA ARG A 9 -10.42 -17.77 -32.98
C ARG A 9 -11.74 -18.47 -33.42
N ARG A 10 -12.90 -17.91 -33.05
CA ARG A 10 -14.24 -18.48 -33.34
C ARG A 10 -15.12 -17.42 -33.97
N LEU A 11 -15.67 -17.72 -35.11
CA LEU A 11 -16.56 -16.79 -35.85
C LEU A 11 -17.79 -16.40 -35.04
N ALA A 12 -18.40 -17.36 -34.33
CA ALA A 12 -19.54 -17.13 -33.43
C ALA A 12 -19.26 -16.06 -32.36
N SER A 13 -18.01 -15.89 -31.91
CA SER A 13 -17.65 -14.85 -30.96
C SER A 13 -17.76 -13.44 -31.52
N VAL A 14 -17.61 -13.27 -32.83
CA VAL A 14 -17.80 -11.97 -33.52
C VAL A 14 -19.26 -11.59 -33.57
N GLU A 15 -20.11 -12.56 -33.82
CA GLU A 15 -21.57 -12.36 -33.85
C GLU A 15 -22.11 -12.02 -32.47
N THR A 16 -21.68 -12.77 -31.42
CA THR A 16 -22.01 -12.48 -30.03
C THR A 16 -21.52 -11.08 -29.61
N LEU A 17 -20.30 -10.69 -29.99
CA LEU A 17 -19.75 -9.36 -29.70
C LEU A 17 -20.57 -8.27 -30.41
N GLY A 18 -21.00 -8.51 -31.65
CA GLY A 18 -21.82 -7.57 -32.42
C GLY A 18 -23.23 -7.35 -31.88
N SER A 19 -23.76 -8.29 -31.11
CA SER A 19 -25.07 -8.21 -30.43
C SER A 19 -25.01 -7.72 -29.00
N THR A 20 -23.82 -7.42 -28.48
CA THR A 20 -23.61 -6.96 -27.09
C THR A 20 -24.18 -5.55 -26.92
N THR A 21 -25.06 -5.36 -25.94
CA THR A 21 -25.68 -4.07 -25.61
C THR A 21 -25.04 -3.42 -24.36
N VAL A 22 -24.34 -4.20 -23.55
CA VAL A 22 -23.67 -3.74 -22.33
C VAL A 22 -22.28 -4.34 -22.27
N ILE A 23 -21.27 -3.52 -22.00
CA ILE A 23 -19.89 -3.94 -21.78
C ILE A 23 -19.51 -3.60 -20.34
N CYS A 24 -19.22 -4.63 -19.52
CA CYS A 24 -18.66 -4.48 -18.21
C CYS A 24 -17.15 -4.60 -18.31
N THR A 25 -16.42 -3.57 -17.89
CA THR A 25 -14.97 -3.57 -17.92
C THR A 25 -14.38 -3.17 -16.58
N GLY A 26 -13.25 -3.76 -16.20
CA GLY A 26 -12.45 -3.27 -15.08
C GLY A 26 -11.80 -1.93 -15.42
N LYS A 27 -11.63 -1.06 -14.43
CA LYS A 27 -10.92 0.21 -14.62
C LYS A 27 -9.43 -0.06 -14.80
N THR A 28 -8.80 -0.67 -13.79
CA THR A 28 -7.35 -0.86 -13.69
C THR A 28 -6.87 -1.94 -14.67
N GLY A 29 -5.87 -1.61 -15.49
CA GLY A 29 -5.29 -2.52 -16.49
C GLY A 29 -6.17 -2.74 -17.74
N THR A 30 -7.32 -2.07 -17.85
CA THR A 30 -8.20 -2.14 -19.02
C THR A 30 -8.53 -0.74 -19.57
N LEU A 31 -9.03 0.15 -18.73
CA LEU A 31 -9.22 1.57 -19.04
C LEU A 31 -8.00 2.41 -18.65
N THR A 32 -7.19 1.91 -17.74
CA THR A 32 -5.90 2.46 -17.36
C THR A 32 -4.80 1.47 -17.73
N ARG A 33 -3.56 1.93 -17.74
CA ARG A 33 -2.38 1.08 -18.03
C ARG A 33 -2.06 0.10 -16.90
N GLY A 34 -2.67 0.27 -15.73
CA GLY A 34 -2.32 -0.46 -14.52
C GLY A 34 -0.97 -0.04 -13.95
N GLU A 35 -0.46 1.10 -14.39
CA GLU A 35 0.74 1.74 -13.89
C GLU A 35 0.34 2.78 -12.85
N PHE A 36 0.90 2.66 -11.65
CA PHE A 36 0.65 3.60 -10.57
C PHE A 36 1.84 4.54 -10.43
N GLN A 37 1.54 5.81 -10.27
CA GLN A 37 2.50 6.83 -9.88
C GLN A 37 2.20 7.28 -8.46
N MET A 38 3.13 7.08 -7.52
CA MET A 38 3.01 7.65 -6.19
C MET A 38 3.17 9.17 -6.28
N THR A 39 2.15 9.91 -5.80
CA THR A 39 2.11 11.37 -5.94
C THR A 39 2.61 12.09 -4.69
N ARG A 40 2.27 11.60 -3.52
CA ARG A 40 2.68 12.18 -2.22
C ARG A 40 2.56 11.19 -1.08
N HIS A 41 3.20 11.54 0.03
CA HIS A 41 3.03 10.93 1.34
C HIS A 41 2.68 12.04 2.34
N LEU A 42 1.98 11.69 3.40
CA LEU A 42 1.46 12.61 4.41
C LEU A 42 1.61 11.98 5.79
N ALA A 43 2.27 12.66 6.71
CA ALA A 43 2.28 12.28 8.10
C ALA A 43 0.98 12.69 8.79
N LEU A 44 0.39 11.79 9.57
CA LEU A 44 -0.79 12.06 10.40
C LEU A 44 -0.44 12.04 11.88
N ALA A 45 0.51 11.22 12.30
CA ALA A 45 0.98 11.19 13.68
C ALA A 45 1.90 12.40 13.94
N PRO A 46 1.59 13.26 14.93
CA PRO A 46 2.39 14.47 15.19
C PRO A 46 3.86 14.20 15.55
N ALA A 47 4.15 12.99 16.05
CA ALA A 47 5.49 12.57 16.42
C ALA A 47 6.34 12.04 15.26
N LEU A 48 5.75 11.85 14.08
CA LEU A 48 6.43 11.33 12.90
C LEU A 48 6.64 12.42 11.86
N SER A 49 7.84 12.44 11.30
CA SER A 49 8.16 13.27 10.15
C SER A 49 7.64 12.64 8.85
N GLU A 50 7.58 13.41 7.77
CA GLU A 50 7.30 12.86 6.44
C GLU A 50 8.36 11.83 6.01
N GLN A 51 9.62 12.02 6.44
CA GLN A 51 10.68 11.06 6.20
C GLN A 51 10.40 9.70 6.87
N ASP A 52 9.90 9.70 8.13
CA ASP A 52 9.53 8.47 8.83
C ASP A 52 8.39 7.74 8.12
N VAL A 53 7.39 8.47 7.62
CA VAL A 53 6.28 7.91 6.85
C VAL A 53 6.78 7.30 5.53
N LEU A 54 7.72 7.97 4.87
CA LEU A 54 8.31 7.47 3.63
C LEU A 54 9.13 6.20 3.87
N GLU A 55 9.95 6.15 4.91
CA GLU A 55 10.70 4.95 5.29
C GLU A 55 9.76 3.80 5.67
N ALA A 56 8.73 4.08 6.49
CA ALA A 56 7.71 3.09 6.84
C ALA A 56 6.99 2.53 5.60
N SER A 57 6.73 3.37 4.59
CA SER A 57 6.10 2.91 3.35
C SER A 57 6.95 1.90 2.58
N VAL A 58 8.28 2.05 2.58
CA VAL A 58 9.21 1.11 1.95
C VAL A 58 9.35 -0.16 2.79
N LEU A 59 9.45 -0.04 4.12
CA LEU A 59 9.52 -1.18 5.04
C LEU A 59 8.25 -2.05 5.01
N ALA A 60 7.10 -1.45 4.66
CA ALA A 60 5.84 -2.18 4.49
C ALA A 60 5.68 -2.81 3.10
N CYS A 61 6.67 -2.69 2.19
CA CYS A 61 6.65 -3.32 0.87
C CYS A 61 7.44 -4.63 0.86
N GLU A 62 7.06 -5.53 -0.04
CA GLU A 62 7.82 -6.72 -0.34
C GLU A 62 9.27 -6.39 -0.72
N ARG A 63 10.21 -7.26 -0.34
CA ARG A 63 11.62 -7.12 -0.71
C ARG A 63 11.84 -7.14 -2.23
N HIS A 64 11.00 -7.87 -2.94
CA HIS A 64 11.01 -7.99 -4.40
C HIS A 64 9.61 -7.68 -4.95
N PRO A 65 9.21 -6.41 -4.99
CA PRO A 65 7.84 -6.03 -5.27
C PRO A 65 7.40 -6.39 -6.69
N THR A 66 6.38 -7.21 -6.81
CA THR A 66 5.70 -7.53 -8.07
C THR A 66 4.48 -6.64 -8.30
N ASP A 67 3.91 -6.09 -7.23
CA ASP A 67 2.78 -5.16 -7.28
C ASP A 67 3.20 -3.78 -7.82
N ALA A 68 2.33 -3.18 -8.64
CA ALA A 68 2.63 -1.90 -9.30
C ALA A 68 2.68 -0.72 -8.31
N MET A 69 1.86 -0.73 -7.25
CA MET A 69 1.90 0.33 -6.23
C MET A 69 3.17 0.24 -5.38
N GLU A 70 3.62 -0.97 -5.04
CA GLU A 70 4.88 -1.14 -4.31
C GLU A 70 6.09 -0.68 -5.13
N ARG A 71 6.12 -0.99 -6.43
CA ARG A 71 7.15 -0.45 -7.32
C ARG A 71 7.12 1.08 -7.38
N ALA A 72 5.93 1.67 -7.39
CA ALA A 72 5.77 3.12 -7.36
C ALA A 72 6.27 3.73 -6.04
N ILE A 73 6.01 3.08 -4.88
CA ILE A 73 6.57 3.48 -3.58
C ILE A 73 8.10 3.45 -3.64
N GLY A 74 8.69 2.35 -4.10
CA GLY A 74 10.15 2.22 -4.19
C GLY A 74 10.80 3.28 -5.08
N ALA A 75 10.23 3.54 -6.25
CA ALA A 75 10.72 4.57 -7.18
C ALA A 75 10.61 5.98 -6.57
N TYR A 76 9.48 6.30 -5.96
CA TYR A 76 9.24 7.60 -5.32
C TYR A 76 10.17 7.84 -4.12
N ALA A 77 10.39 6.81 -3.30
CA ALA A 77 11.25 6.86 -2.13
C ALA A 77 12.74 6.99 -2.53
N ALA A 78 13.18 6.23 -3.53
CA ALA A 78 14.55 6.30 -4.04
C ALA A 78 14.91 7.70 -4.55
N ALA A 79 13.98 8.37 -5.25
CA ALA A 79 14.16 9.74 -5.71
C ALA A 79 14.29 10.77 -4.56
N ARG A 80 13.98 10.36 -3.32
CA ARG A 80 14.07 11.16 -2.08
C ARG A 80 15.13 10.66 -1.11
N GLY A 81 16.03 9.80 -1.58
CA GLY A 81 17.14 9.28 -0.80
C GLY A 81 16.81 8.10 0.13
N VAL A 82 15.58 7.59 0.07
CA VAL A 82 15.19 6.37 0.79
C VAL A 82 15.24 5.19 -0.18
N SER A 83 16.25 4.34 -0.01
CA SER A 83 16.40 3.15 -0.84
C SER A 83 16.36 1.88 0.01
N PRO A 84 15.93 0.72 -0.55
CA PRO A 84 16.01 -0.56 0.15
C PRO A 84 17.40 -0.85 0.70
N ALA A 85 18.48 -0.55 -0.06
CA ALA A 85 19.84 -0.79 0.39
C ALA A 85 20.21 0.03 1.64
N ASN A 86 19.72 1.28 1.76
CA ASN A 86 19.94 2.10 2.96
C ASN A 86 19.15 1.57 4.16
N LEU A 87 17.98 1.01 3.93
CA LEU A 87 17.16 0.39 4.97
C LEU A 87 17.74 -0.96 5.40
N ASP A 88 18.25 -1.77 4.47
CA ASP A 88 18.90 -3.04 4.75
C ASP A 88 20.15 -2.91 5.64
N ALA A 89 20.82 -1.77 5.59
CA ALA A 89 21.93 -1.47 6.48
C ALA A 89 21.51 -1.25 7.95
N ARG A 90 20.22 -0.98 8.18
CA ARG A 90 19.65 -0.68 9.53
C ARG A 90 18.66 -1.74 10.01
N TRP A 91 18.05 -2.49 9.09
CA TRP A 91 16.94 -3.36 9.36
C TRP A 91 17.12 -4.73 8.73
N THR A 92 16.76 -5.78 9.44
CA THR A 92 16.66 -7.15 8.91
C THR A 92 15.22 -7.63 9.03
N LEU A 93 14.62 -8.09 7.92
CA LEU A 93 13.28 -8.68 7.92
C LEU A 93 13.28 -9.98 8.72
N VAL A 94 12.39 -10.09 9.71
CA VAL A 94 12.27 -11.27 10.57
C VAL A 94 10.93 -11.97 10.48
N ARG A 95 9.87 -11.25 10.08
CA ARG A 95 8.56 -11.82 9.77
C ARG A 95 7.94 -11.07 8.60
N ASP A 96 7.35 -11.85 7.73
CA ASP A 96 6.62 -11.40 6.56
C ASP A 96 5.18 -11.89 6.68
N TYR A 97 4.24 -10.95 6.79
CA TYR A 97 2.82 -11.21 6.87
C TYR A 97 2.17 -10.75 5.58
N ASP A 98 1.94 -11.73 4.69
CA ASP A 98 1.30 -11.56 3.40
C ASP A 98 0.00 -10.75 3.47
N PHE A 99 -0.40 -10.22 2.31
CA PHE A 99 -1.65 -9.47 2.18
C PHE A 99 -2.86 -10.33 2.55
N ASP A 100 -3.59 -9.89 3.58
CA ASP A 100 -4.88 -10.45 3.97
C ASP A 100 -6.01 -9.74 3.21
N SER A 101 -6.71 -10.48 2.37
CA SER A 101 -7.83 -9.94 1.59
C SER A 101 -9.05 -9.57 2.43
N VAL A 102 -9.22 -10.16 3.62
CA VAL A 102 -10.29 -9.85 4.57
C VAL A 102 -9.93 -8.62 5.39
N GLY A 103 -8.74 -8.63 6.00
CA GLY A 103 -8.20 -7.50 6.75
C GLY A 103 -7.73 -6.35 5.87
N LYS A 104 -7.56 -6.56 4.55
CA LYS A 104 -7.15 -5.58 3.55
C LYS A 104 -5.85 -4.86 3.88
N HIS A 105 -4.91 -5.55 4.49
CA HIS A 105 -3.60 -5.04 4.85
C HIS A 105 -2.54 -6.13 4.78
N MET A 106 -1.30 -5.71 4.80
CA MET A 106 -0.11 -6.54 4.98
C MET A 106 0.84 -5.86 5.94
N SER A 107 1.75 -6.61 6.54
CA SER A 107 2.76 -6.04 7.42
C SER A 107 4.05 -6.85 7.42
N HIS A 108 5.14 -6.19 7.73
CA HIS A 108 6.45 -6.79 7.94
C HIS A 108 6.97 -6.44 9.32
N VAL A 109 7.69 -7.38 9.93
CA VAL A 109 8.42 -7.14 11.19
C VAL A 109 9.90 -7.14 10.90
N TRP A 110 10.54 -6.06 11.28
CA TRP A 110 11.95 -5.80 11.07
C TRP A 110 12.68 -5.76 12.41
N HIS A 111 13.87 -6.33 12.44
CA HIS A 111 14.81 -6.22 13.57
C HIS A 111 15.79 -5.07 13.31
N ALA A 112 15.92 -4.16 14.24
CA ALA A 112 16.89 -3.07 14.17
C ALA A 112 18.30 -3.60 14.47
N LEU A 113 19.27 -3.26 13.62
CA LEU A 113 20.65 -3.73 13.75
C LEU A 113 21.47 -2.91 14.75
N ASP A 114 21.00 -1.72 15.11
CA ASP A 114 21.68 -0.78 15.99
C ASP A 114 21.26 -0.91 17.47
N ASP A 115 19.97 -0.99 17.75
CA ASP A 115 19.43 -0.99 19.13
C ASP A 115 18.79 -2.33 19.53
N GLY A 116 18.70 -3.30 18.61
CA GLY A 116 18.19 -4.65 18.88
C GLY A 116 16.68 -4.75 19.06
N GLY A 117 15.94 -3.65 18.86
CA GLY A 117 14.48 -3.63 18.89
C GLY A 117 13.84 -4.08 17.59
N TYR A 118 12.51 -4.13 17.58
CA TYR A 118 11.73 -4.52 16.40
C TYR A 118 10.82 -3.38 15.94
N MET A 119 10.54 -3.34 14.65
CA MET A 119 9.60 -2.43 14.02
C MET A 119 8.58 -3.21 13.22
N VAL A 120 7.30 -3.01 13.50
CA VAL A 120 6.22 -3.43 12.61
C VAL A 120 5.94 -2.29 11.64
N ALA A 121 5.94 -2.58 10.35
CA ALA A 121 5.52 -1.66 9.30
C ALA A 121 4.36 -2.30 8.53
N ALA A 122 3.21 -1.65 8.53
CA ALA A 122 1.98 -2.14 7.91
C ALA A 122 1.45 -1.14 6.88
N LYS A 123 0.86 -1.66 5.80
CA LYS A 123 0.13 -0.87 4.81
C LYS A 123 -1.14 -1.57 4.36
N GLY A 124 -2.13 -0.79 3.96
CA GLY A 124 -3.38 -1.34 3.47
C GLY A 124 -4.48 -0.30 3.26
N ALA A 125 -5.70 -0.79 3.06
CA ALA A 125 -6.87 0.07 3.11
C ALA A 125 -7.04 0.68 4.50
N LEU A 126 -7.56 1.92 4.57
CA LEU A 126 -7.68 2.62 5.86
C LEU A 126 -8.45 1.80 6.90
N GLU A 127 -9.56 1.17 6.51
CA GLU A 127 -10.37 0.36 7.41
C GLU A 127 -9.58 -0.82 8.02
N GLY A 128 -8.73 -1.49 7.22
CA GLY A 128 -7.88 -2.57 7.69
C GLY A 128 -6.83 -2.07 8.69
N ILE A 129 -6.14 -0.99 8.37
CA ILE A 129 -5.15 -0.38 9.26
C ILE A 129 -5.79 0.14 10.55
N LEU A 130 -6.97 0.75 10.48
CA LEU A 130 -7.69 1.25 11.67
C LEU A 130 -8.16 0.14 12.61
N ALA A 131 -8.38 -1.07 12.10
CA ALA A 131 -8.76 -2.23 12.93
C ALA A 131 -7.62 -2.64 13.88
N HIS A 132 -6.38 -2.40 13.50
CA HIS A 132 -5.18 -2.71 14.27
C HIS A 132 -4.56 -1.50 14.98
N SER A 133 -5.08 -0.29 14.74
CA SER A 133 -4.52 0.95 15.27
C SER A 133 -5.20 1.42 16.54
N ARG A 134 -4.38 1.93 17.47
CA ARG A 134 -4.88 2.59 18.68
C ARG A 134 -5.05 4.07 18.42
N LEU A 135 -6.32 4.50 18.26
CA LEU A 135 -6.71 5.88 18.02
C LEU A 135 -7.91 6.24 18.87
N ASP A 136 -7.96 7.48 19.34
CA ASP A 136 -9.20 8.03 19.86
C ASP A 136 -10.19 8.32 18.71
N GLU A 137 -11.46 8.59 19.08
CA GLU A 137 -12.52 8.80 18.07
C GLU A 137 -12.27 10.05 17.22
N SER A 138 -11.68 11.10 17.78
CA SER A 138 -11.35 12.33 17.06
C SER A 138 -10.28 12.07 15.99
N ALA A 139 -9.20 11.39 16.34
CA ALA A 139 -8.13 11.03 15.42
C ALA A 139 -8.62 10.05 14.33
N ARG A 140 -9.48 9.09 14.72
CA ARG A 140 -10.12 8.17 13.78
C ARG A 140 -10.97 8.92 12.75
N SER A 141 -11.86 9.82 13.21
CA SER A 141 -12.70 10.63 12.34
C SER A 141 -11.88 11.52 11.41
N ALA A 142 -10.84 12.16 11.92
CA ALA A 142 -9.94 12.98 11.12
C ALA A 142 -9.22 12.17 10.02
N ALA A 143 -8.78 10.95 10.32
CA ALA A 143 -8.16 10.05 9.35
C ALA A 143 -9.15 9.64 8.24
N VAL A 144 -10.39 9.28 8.61
CA VAL A 144 -11.44 8.92 7.65
C VAL A 144 -11.77 10.11 6.73
N GLU A 145 -11.89 11.31 7.30
CA GLU A 145 -12.15 12.52 6.51
C GLU A 145 -10.99 12.85 5.57
N ALA A 146 -9.74 12.74 6.04
CA ALA A 146 -8.56 12.98 5.22
C ALA A 146 -8.49 11.97 4.05
N ASN A 147 -8.73 10.68 4.31
CA ASN A 147 -8.79 9.64 3.28
C ASN A 147 -9.89 9.94 2.25
N SER A 148 -11.08 10.33 2.70
CA SER A 148 -12.21 10.65 1.82
C SER A 148 -11.91 11.86 0.93
N ARG A 149 -11.26 12.90 1.47
CA ARG A 149 -10.83 14.09 0.68
C ARG A 149 -9.82 13.71 -0.39
N LEU A 150 -8.87 12.81 -0.10
CA LEU A 150 -7.87 12.35 -1.06
C LEU A 150 -8.51 11.48 -2.15
N ALA A 151 -9.40 10.56 -1.76
CA ALA A 151 -10.13 9.71 -2.69
C ALA A 151 -11.04 10.52 -3.63
N ALA A 152 -11.68 11.59 -3.12
CA ALA A 152 -12.51 12.50 -3.93
C ALA A 152 -11.69 13.26 -5.01
N GLN A 153 -10.36 13.34 -4.88
CA GLN A 153 -9.45 13.88 -5.90
C GLN A 153 -9.08 12.82 -6.98
N GLY A 154 -9.69 11.64 -6.94
CA GLY A 154 -9.38 10.53 -7.86
C GLY A 154 -8.10 9.75 -7.49
N LEU A 155 -7.52 10.04 -6.33
CA LEU A 155 -6.31 9.35 -5.87
C LEU A 155 -6.66 8.01 -5.22
N ARG A 156 -5.83 7.01 -5.44
CA ARG A 156 -5.83 5.81 -4.62
C ARG A 156 -4.99 6.08 -3.38
N VAL A 157 -5.51 5.69 -2.21
CA VAL A 157 -4.88 5.96 -0.91
C VAL A 157 -4.56 4.64 -0.23
N LEU A 158 -3.35 4.49 0.27
CA LEU A 158 -2.99 3.46 1.24
C LEU A 158 -2.63 4.12 2.56
N ALA A 159 -3.17 3.57 3.64
CA ALA A 159 -2.79 3.93 4.99
C ALA A 159 -1.55 3.16 5.42
N LEU A 160 -0.73 3.81 6.23
CA LEU A 160 0.49 3.27 6.82
C LEU A 160 0.37 3.30 8.33
N ALA A 161 0.78 2.24 8.98
CA ALA A 161 0.90 2.19 10.44
C ALA A 161 2.12 1.40 10.86
N GLY A 162 2.55 1.59 12.09
CA GLY A 162 3.65 0.82 12.64
C GLY A 162 3.77 0.99 14.14
N LYS A 163 4.66 0.23 14.74
CA LYS A 163 5.07 0.37 16.13
C LYS A 163 6.46 -0.18 16.36
N ARG A 164 7.13 0.36 17.36
CA ARG A 164 8.35 -0.23 17.93
C ARG A 164 7.99 -1.25 19.00
N MET A 165 8.77 -2.31 19.09
CA MET A 165 8.63 -3.37 20.10
C MET A 165 10.01 -3.78 20.61
N ASP A 166 10.11 -4.11 21.89
CA ASP A 166 11.34 -4.68 22.48
C ASP A 166 11.46 -6.18 22.22
N GLN A 167 10.33 -6.85 22.02
CA GLN A 167 10.24 -8.30 21.80
C GLN A 167 9.19 -8.63 20.75
N LEU A 168 9.40 -9.72 20.02
CA LEU A 168 8.43 -10.25 19.08
C LEU A 168 7.18 -10.76 19.83
N GLY A 169 6.00 -10.48 19.26
CA GLY A 169 4.76 -11.08 19.70
C GLY A 169 4.73 -12.59 19.44
N ALA A 170 3.71 -13.27 19.99
CA ALA A 170 3.54 -14.70 19.80
C ALA A 170 3.15 -15.04 18.35
N ASP A 171 2.40 -14.17 17.69
CA ASP A 171 1.82 -14.34 16.38
C ASP A 171 1.56 -13.01 15.69
N ARG A 172 0.93 -13.04 14.50
CA ARG A 172 0.53 -11.86 13.72
C ARG A 172 -0.35 -10.90 14.51
N ASP A 173 -1.37 -11.42 15.20
CA ASP A 173 -2.32 -10.59 15.96
C ASP A 173 -1.62 -9.84 17.11
N ALA A 174 -0.64 -10.46 17.74
CA ALA A 174 0.16 -9.81 18.79
C ALA A 174 1.11 -8.75 18.22
N ASP A 175 1.72 -9.02 17.06
CA ASP A 175 2.60 -8.06 16.40
C ASP A 175 1.82 -6.86 15.84
N GLU A 176 0.64 -7.09 15.27
CA GLU A 176 -0.18 -6.03 14.66
C GLU A 176 -1.09 -5.29 15.65
N ARG A 177 -1.09 -5.66 16.93
CA ARG A 177 -1.94 -4.99 17.94
C ARG A 177 -1.40 -3.61 18.31
N ASP A 178 -2.30 -2.63 18.46
CA ASP A 178 -1.99 -1.27 18.93
C ASP A 178 -0.98 -0.53 18.04
N LEU A 179 -1.11 -0.66 16.73
CA LEU A 179 -0.31 0.11 15.78
C LEU A 179 -0.61 1.61 15.90
N THR A 180 0.39 2.44 15.65
CA THR A 180 0.23 3.88 15.45
C THR A 180 -0.02 4.15 13.97
N LEU A 181 -1.15 4.78 13.64
CA LEU A 181 -1.41 5.28 12.29
C LEU A 181 -0.35 6.34 11.95
N ALA A 182 0.54 6.02 11.02
CA ALA A 182 1.64 6.90 10.64
C ALA A 182 1.19 7.97 9.64
N GLY A 183 0.44 7.56 8.62
CA GLY A 183 0.02 8.49 7.58
C GLY A 183 -0.54 7.80 6.34
N PHE A 184 -0.48 8.52 5.23
CA PHE A 184 -0.96 8.05 3.93
C PHE A 184 0.11 8.14 2.85
N VAL A 185 0.03 7.23 1.88
CA VAL A 185 0.64 7.36 0.55
C VAL A 185 -0.46 7.37 -0.50
N THR A 186 -0.31 8.19 -1.53
CA THR A 186 -1.33 8.39 -2.56
C THR A 186 -0.78 8.11 -3.95
N PHE A 187 -1.64 7.56 -4.80
CA PHE A 187 -1.28 7.18 -6.16
C PHE A 187 -2.28 7.72 -7.17
N LEU A 188 -1.75 8.03 -8.34
CA LEU A 188 -2.53 8.24 -9.54
C LEU A 188 -2.49 6.96 -10.37
N ASP A 189 -3.66 6.52 -10.85
CA ASP A 189 -3.81 5.42 -11.80
C ASP A 189 -3.96 6.07 -13.18
N GLU A 190 -2.87 6.10 -13.94
CA GLU A 190 -2.85 6.78 -15.25
C GLU A 190 -3.74 6.08 -16.28
N PRO A 191 -4.56 6.84 -17.04
CA PRO A 191 -5.42 6.31 -18.09
C PRO A 191 -4.67 5.75 -19.31
#